data_137fea769217ab6b3dcd626394321a42
#
_entry.id   137fea769217ab6b3dcd626394321a42
#
_cell.length_a   1.000
_cell.length_b   1.000
_cell.length_c   1.000
_cell.angle_alpha   90.00
_cell.angle_beta   90.00
_cell.angle_gamma   90.00
#
_symmetry.space_group_name_H-M   'P 1'
#
loop_
_entity.id
_entity.type
_entity.pdbx_description
1 polymer ?
#
loop_
_entity_poly.entity_id
_entity_poly.type
_entity_poly.pdbx_seq_one_letter_code
_entity_poly.pdbx_strand_id
1 'polypeptide(L)'
;MTNSEECICALATPAGGAIGIIRLSGSEAIRLTDKVFVSVSGKQLSAAKPNTLHYGEIKDKDGHTIDDVLVSVFRAPHSYTGEDSTEISCHGSRYILQQVLQRLIEVGCRQAEPGEYTRRAYMNGKMDLSQAEAVADLIASTNKATHQMALSQLKGHFSSELTLLREKLLKMTSLLELELDFSDHEELEFADRSELRALAAEIEKKITTLAHSFETGNALKQGVPVAIVGKTNVGKSTLLNRLLHEEKAIVSNIHGTTRDVIEDTTLIDGITFRFIDTAGIRKTDDVVENIGIERTYQKMEEARIVIWLLDALPTEAEIEDMKEKNQGKKLLMVFNKIDEISFDKAVLSSDENSQTSTSISLSDENVSILNISARTGENVLDLEQALVKAADIPEITENDVIVTSARHYEALLRADESLSRVLESMDMGMSGDIIAEDLKMVLEELGEITGGQISSQETLNNIFKHFCIGK
;
A
#
# COMPACT_ATOMS: atom_id res chain seq x y z
N MET A 1 -11.22 -26.70 7.29
CA MET A 1 -11.27 -27.14 5.87
C MET A 1 -12.43 -26.40 5.23
N THR A 2 -12.21 -25.26 4.59
CA THR A 2 -13.23 -24.61 3.77
C THR A 2 -13.42 -25.49 2.53
N ASN A 3 -14.67 -25.96 2.31
CA ASN A 3 -15.02 -26.80 1.17
C ASN A 3 -14.71 -26.03 -0.13
N SER A 4 -13.57 -26.30 -0.75
CA SER A 4 -13.18 -25.74 -2.06
C SER A 4 -14.12 -26.17 -3.20
N GLU A 5 -15.11 -27.01 -2.90
CA GLU A 5 -16.10 -27.51 -3.87
C GLU A 5 -17.37 -26.64 -3.95
N GLU A 6 -17.63 -25.75 -2.98
CA GLU A 6 -18.82 -24.92 -2.97
C GLU A 6 -18.76 -23.81 -4.01
N CYS A 7 -19.81 -23.68 -4.82
CA CYS A 7 -19.95 -22.52 -5.72
C CYS A 7 -20.29 -21.27 -4.91
N ILE A 8 -19.47 -20.22 -5.09
CA ILE A 8 -19.68 -18.93 -4.47
C ILE A 8 -20.23 -17.91 -5.46
N CYS A 9 -21.00 -16.94 -4.92
CA CYS A 9 -21.48 -15.79 -5.69
C CYS A 9 -21.40 -14.50 -4.88
N ALA A 10 -21.13 -13.38 -5.58
CA ALA A 10 -21.15 -12.05 -4.97
C ALA A 10 -21.32 -10.95 -6.02
N LEU A 11 -21.70 -9.77 -5.56
CA LEU A 11 -21.63 -8.53 -6.33
C LEU A 11 -20.15 -8.18 -6.59
N ALA A 12 -19.77 -8.05 -7.84
CA ALA A 12 -18.42 -7.62 -8.25
C ALA A 12 -18.31 -6.09 -8.45
N THR A 13 -19.44 -5.40 -8.55
CA THR A 13 -19.53 -3.94 -8.71
C THR A 13 -20.42 -3.34 -7.64
N PRO A 14 -20.23 -2.05 -7.24
CA PRO A 14 -21.16 -1.34 -6.40
C PRO A 14 -22.57 -1.26 -7.04
N ALA A 15 -23.61 -1.31 -6.22
CA ALA A 15 -24.98 -1.10 -6.68
C ALA A 15 -25.27 0.39 -6.93
N GLY A 16 -26.18 0.69 -7.90
CA GLY A 16 -26.61 2.07 -8.20
C GLY A 16 -26.02 2.67 -9.49
N GLY A 17 -25.10 1.95 -10.17
CA GLY A 17 -24.66 2.31 -11.51
C GLY A 17 -25.63 1.87 -12.59
N ALA A 18 -25.33 2.15 -13.87
CA ALA A 18 -26.13 1.69 -14.99
C ALA A 18 -26.08 0.14 -15.16
N ILE A 19 -24.92 -0.46 -14.86
CA ILE A 19 -24.67 -1.90 -14.95
C ILE A 19 -24.15 -2.37 -13.59
N GLY A 20 -24.60 -3.55 -13.16
CA GLY A 20 -24.04 -4.29 -12.05
C GLY A 20 -23.64 -5.69 -12.47
N ILE A 21 -22.56 -6.20 -11.91
CA ILE A 21 -22.02 -7.53 -12.23
C ILE A 21 -22.09 -8.41 -10.99
N ILE A 22 -22.65 -9.61 -11.16
CA ILE A 22 -22.61 -10.67 -10.17
C ILE A 22 -21.68 -11.76 -10.69
N ARG A 23 -20.69 -12.14 -9.89
CA ARG A 23 -19.70 -13.17 -10.24
C ARG A 23 -20.00 -14.46 -9.50
N LEU A 24 -19.88 -15.59 -10.20
CA LEU A 24 -19.91 -16.92 -9.62
C LEU A 24 -18.55 -17.61 -9.86
N SER A 25 -18.11 -18.45 -8.93
CA SER A 25 -16.91 -19.27 -9.06
C SER A 25 -17.08 -20.60 -8.35
N GLY A 26 -16.58 -21.67 -8.97
CA GLY A 26 -16.61 -23.03 -8.46
C GLY A 26 -16.95 -24.03 -9.57
N SER A 27 -16.70 -25.32 -9.34
CA SER A 27 -16.95 -26.40 -10.31
C SER A 27 -18.37 -26.43 -10.87
N GLU A 28 -19.36 -25.98 -10.08
CA GLU A 28 -20.78 -25.96 -10.42
C GLU A 28 -21.27 -24.60 -10.96
N ALA A 29 -20.40 -23.58 -11.07
CA ALA A 29 -20.81 -22.20 -11.39
C ALA A 29 -21.64 -22.11 -12.68
N ILE A 30 -21.19 -22.75 -13.74
CA ILE A 30 -21.88 -22.71 -15.03
C ILE A 30 -23.23 -23.45 -14.95
N ARG A 31 -23.27 -24.61 -14.28
CA ARG A 31 -24.48 -25.41 -14.13
C ARG A 31 -25.54 -24.70 -13.25
N LEU A 32 -25.11 -24.02 -12.20
CA LEU A 32 -26.02 -23.25 -11.35
C LEU A 32 -26.53 -21.99 -12.05
N THR A 33 -25.72 -21.36 -12.88
CA THR A 33 -26.18 -20.26 -13.74
C THR A 33 -27.22 -20.73 -14.76
N ASP A 34 -27.02 -21.90 -15.38
CA ASP A 34 -28.01 -22.50 -16.33
C ASP A 34 -29.40 -22.75 -15.70
N LYS A 35 -29.49 -22.93 -14.36
CA LYS A 35 -30.77 -23.11 -13.67
C LYS A 35 -31.62 -21.86 -13.59
N VAL A 36 -31.00 -20.69 -13.70
CA VAL A 36 -31.65 -19.38 -13.52
C VAL A 36 -31.67 -18.55 -14.79
N PHE A 37 -30.79 -18.87 -15.74
CA PHE A 37 -30.62 -18.17 -17.02
C PHE A 37 -31.30 -18.86 -18.18
N VAL A 38 -32.04 -18.10 -18.95
CA VAL A 38 -32.68 -18.57 -20.18
C VAL A 38 -32.11 -17.82 -21.38
N SER A 39 -31.28 -18.49 -22.19
CA SER A 39 -30.67 -17.89 -23.37
C SER A 39 -31.70 -17.66 -24.48
N VAL A 40 -31.67 -16.52 -25.14
CA VAL A 40 -32.47 -16.24 -26.34
C VAL A 40 -32.17 -17.24 -27.46
N SER A 41 -30.95 -17.76 -27.53
CA SER A 41 -30.57 -18.79 -28.53
C SER A 41 -31.07 -20.20 -28.18
N GLY A 42 -31.67 -20.43 -27.01
CA GLY A 42 -32.10 -21.72 -26.51
C GLY A 42 -30.96 -22.67 -26.13
N LYS A 43 -29.69 -22.23 -26.19
CA LYS A 43 -28.52 -23.03 -25.82
C LYS A 43 -28.19 -22.88 -24.36
N GLN A 44 -27.84 -23.99 -23.72
CA GLN A 44 -27.33 -23.99 -22.34
C GLN A 44 -25.88 -23.44 -22.25
N LEU A 45 -25.53 -22.75 -21.18
CA LEU A 45 -24.18 -22.26 -20.92
C LEU A 45 -23.18 -23.41 -20.70
N SER A 46 -23.66 -24.55 -20.20
CA SER A 46 -22.87 -25.78 -20.05
C SER A 46 -22.30 -26.30 -21.39
N ALA A 47 -22.95 -26.01 -22.51
CA ALA A 47 -22.47 -26.31 -23.87
C ALA A 47 -21.69 -25.13 -24.50
N ALA A 48 -21.57 -23.99 -23.83
CA ALA A 48 -20.88 -22.81 -24.32
C ALA A 48 -19.36 -22.99 -24.35
N LYS A 49 -18.70 -22.35 -25.33
CA LYS A 49 -17.25 -22.26 -25.38
C LYS A 49 -16.76 -21.29 -24.30
N PRO A 50 -15.52 -21.47 -23.76
CA PRO A 50 -14.93 -20.50 -22.85
C PRO A 50 -14.78 -19.13 -23.53
N ASN A 51 -14.81 -18.08 -22.72
CA ASN A 51 -14.67 -16.68 -23.15
C ASN A 51 -15.74 -16.24 -24.16
N THR A 52 -16.97 -16.71 -23.97
CA THR A 52 -18.13 -16.30 -24.78
C THR A 52 -19.16 -15.55 -23.94
N LEU A 53 -19.91 -14.68 -24.61
CA LEU A 53 -20.97 -13.87 -24.06
C LEU A 53 -22.32 -14.32 -24.57
N HIS A 54 -23.29 -14.45 -23.67
CA HIS A 54 -24.63 -14.95 -23.97
C HIS A 54 -25.70 -13.97 -23.50
N TYR A 55 -26.62 -13.59 -24.40
CA TYR A 55 -27.77 -12.75 -24.05
C TYR A 55 -28.97 -13.61 -23.68
N GLY A 56 -29.69 -13.21 -22.64
CA GLY A 56 -30.90 -13.90 -22.19
C GLY A 56 -31.50 -13.24 -20.95
N GLU A 57 -32.35 -13.97 -20.28
CA GLU A 57 -33.10 -13.51 -19.11
C GLU A 57 -32.75 -14.31 -17.86
N ILE A 58 -32.72 -13.65 -16.69
CA ILE A 58 -32.74 -14.34 -15.40
C ILE A 58 -34.20 -14.51 -14.97
N LYS A 59 -34.57 -15.72 -14.59
CA LYS A 59 -35.90 -16.07 -14.11
C LYS A 59 -35.93 -16.30 -12.60
N ASP A 60 -37.01 -15.85 -11.96
CA ASP A 60 -37.31 -16.20 -10.59
C ASP A 60 -37.79 -17.67 -10.48
N LYS A 61 -38.16 -18.09 -9.26
CA LYS A 61 -38.69 -19.46 -8.99
C LYS A 61 -40.03 -19.73 -9.66
N ASP A 62 -40.82 -18.69 -9.95
CA ASP A 62 -42.15 -18.77 -10.53
C ASP A 62 -42.11 -18.60 -12.09
N GLY A 63 -40.90 -18.43 -12.67
CA GLY A 63 -40.65 -18.29 -14.08
C GLY A 63 -40.79 -16.84 -14.63
N HIS A 64 -41.00 -15.85 -13.78
CA HIS A 64 -41.04 -14.48 -14.24
C HIS A 64 -39.63 -13.94 -14.46
N THR A 65 -39.49 -13.01 -15.40
CA THR A 65 -38.24 -12.36 -15.72
C THR A 65 -37.87 -11.37 -14.61
N ILE A 66 -36.68 -11.56 -14.01
CA ILE A 66 -36.09 -10.59 -13.08
C ILE A 66 -35.40 -9.47 -13.89
N ASP A 67 -34.59 -9.85 -14.89
CA ASP A 67 -33.87 -8.90 -15.72
C ASP A 67 -33.37 -9.53 -17.02
N ASP A 68 -33.16 -8.70 -18.04
CA ASP A 68 -32.43 -9.05 -19.25
C ASP A 68 -30.95 -8.87 -19.03
N VAL A 69 -30.16 -9.92 -19.28
CA VAL A 69 -28.75 -9.94 -18.87
C VAL A 69 -27.82 -10.43 -19.97
N LEU A 70 -26.52 -10.13 -19.77
CA LEU A 70 -25.43 -10.75 -20.50
C LEU A 70 -24.65 -11.65 -19.55
N VAL A 71 -24.40 -12.89 -19.92
CA VAL A 71 -23.63 -13.85 -19.15
C VAL A 71 -22.32 -14.18 -19.86
N SER A 72 -21.20 -13.89 -19.22
CA SER A 72 -19.86 -14.32 -19.64
C SER A 72 -19.54 -15.68 -19.02
N VAL A 73 -18.94 -16.60 -19.81
CA VAL A 73 -18.57 -17.95 -19.39
C VAL A 73 -17.05 -18.09 -19.41
N PHE A 74 -16.46 -18.48 -18.28
CA PHE A 74 -15.03 -18.79 -18.14
C PHE A 74 -14.87 -20.21 -17.65
N ARG A 75 -13.92 -20.97 -18.22
CA ARG A 75 -13.65 -22.34 -17.80
C ARG A 75 -12.26 -22.48 -17.19
N ALA A 76 -12.18 -23.33 -16.21
CA ALA A 76 -10.93 -23.73 -15.60
C ALA A 76 -9.93 -24.24 -16.67
N PRO A 77 -8.62 -23.93 -16.54
CA PRO A 77 -8.00 -23.04 -15.57
C PRO A 77 -7.95 -21.57 -16.02
N HIS A 78 -8.64 -21.19 -17.11
CA HIS A 78 -8.57 -19.88 -17.76
C HIS A 78 -9.66 -18.93 -17.24
N SER A 79 -9.71 -18.75 -15.91
CA SER A 79 -10.54 -17.78 -15.20
C SER A 79 -9.70 -17.04 -14.16
N TYR A 80 -10.28 -16.04 -13.48
CA TYR A 80 -9.61 -15.30 -12.41
C TYR A 80 -9.22 -16.22 -11.25
N THR A 81 -10.14 -17.07 -10.79
CA THR A 81 -9.91 -18.00 -9.66
C THR A 81 -9.22 -19.29 -10.08
N GLY A 82 -9.10 -19.59 -11.38
CA GLY A 82 -8.68 -20.89 -11.89
C GLY A 82 -9.79 -21.94 -11.89
N GLU A 83 -11.01 -21.62 -11.43
CA GLU A 83 -12.20 -22.47 -11.44
C GLU A 83 -13.13 -22.13 -12.61
N ASP A 84 -14.16 -22.94 -12.87
CA ASP A 84 -15.27 -22.53 -13.73
C ASP A 84 -15.95 -21.30 -13.11
N SER A 85 -16.25 -20.31 -13.96
CA SER A 85 -16.81 -19.03 -13.49
C SER A 85 -17.78 -18.46 -14.49
N THR A 86 -18.79 -17.73 -13.97
CA THR A 86 -19.69 -16.92 -14.79
C THR A 86 -19.77 -15.50 -14.23
N GLU A 87 -19.94 -14.53 -15.13
CA GLU A 87 -20.24 -13.14 -14.74
C GLU A 87 -21.57 -12.76 -15.39
N ILE A 88 -22.52 -12.35 -14.57
CA ILE A 88 -23.87 -11.94 -14.97
C ILE A 88 -23.91 -10.42 -14.90
N SER A 89 -23.98 -9.77 -16.07
CA SER A 89 -24.15 -8.34 -16.21
C SER A 89 -25.63 -7.98 -16.26
N CYS A 90 -26.11 -7.36 -15.20
CA CYS A 90 -27.51 -6.94 -15.00
C CYS A 90 -27.62 -5.41 -15.09
N HIS A 91 -28.85 -4.89 -15.16
CA HIS A 91 -29.07 -3.48 -14.83
C HIS A 91 -28.69 -3.21 -13.36
N GLY A 92 -27.98 -2.10 -13.11
CA GLY A 92 -27.33 -1.81 -11.81
C GLY A 92 -28.28 -1.41 -10.67
N SER A 93 -29.60 -1.63 -10.83
CA SER A 93 -30.60 -1.41 -9.77
C SER A 93 -30.28 -2.29 -8.56
N ARG A 94 -30.27 -1.68 -7.37
CA ARG A 94 -30.07 -2.41 -6.11
C ARG A 94 -31.09 -3.55 -5.95
N TYR A 95 -32.33 -3.32 -6.37
CA TYR A 95 -33.39 -4.33 -6.30
C TYR A 95 -33.07 -5.52 -7.21
N ILE A 96 -32.75 -5.28 -8.49
CA ILE A 96 -32.45 -6.33 -9.47
C ILE A 96 -31.26 -7.18 -8.99
N LEU A 97 -30.15 -6.52 -8.64
CA LEU A 97 -28.94 -7.19 -8.17
C LEU A 97 -29.19 -8.07 -6.95
N GLN A 98 -30.02 -7.59 -6.01
CA GLN A 98 -30.40 -8.36 -4.82
C GLN A 98 -31.27 -9.57 -5.19
N GLN A 99 -32.23 -9.42 -6.09
CA GLN A 99 -33.09 -10.52 -6.54
C GLN A 99 -32.28 -11.61 -7.27
N VAL A 100 -31.38 -11.21 -8.18
CA VAL A 100 -30.51 -12.16 -8.91
C VAL A 100 -29.57 -12.89 -7.93
N LEU A 101 -28.96 -12.17 -6.98
CA LEU A 101 -28.09 -12.79 -5.96
C LEU A 101 -28.86 -13.79 -5.09
N GLN A 102 -30.04 -13.41 -4.62
CA GLN A 102 -30.91 -14.29 -3.83
C GLN A 102 -31.29 -15.53 -4.65
N ARG A 103 -31.64 -15.36 -5.92
CA ARG A 103 -32.00 -16.47 -6.81
C ARG A 103 -30.85 -17.46 -7.00
N LEU A 104 -29.62 -16.96 -7.12
CA LEU A 104 -28.41 -17.80 -7.20
C LEU A 104 -28.18 -18.59 -5.88
N ILE A 105 -28.42 -17.99 -4.74
CA ILE A 105 -28.31 -18.65 -3.43
C ILE A 105 -29.39 -19.76 -3.32
N GLU A 106 -30.61 -19.50 -3.76
CA GLU A 106 -31.70 -20.49 -3.74
C GLU A 106 -31.40 -21.74 -4.60
N VAL A 107 -30.64 -21.60 -5.70
CA VAL A 107 -30.27 -22.74 -6.56
C VAL A 107 -29.01 -23.47 -6.11
N GLY A 108 -28.34 -23.00 -5.04
CA GLY A 108 -27.24 -23.70 -4.37
C GLY A 108 -25.90 -22.98 -4.34
N CYS A 109 -25.83 -21.68 -4.70
CA CYS A 109 -24.64 -20.89 -4.44
C CYS A 109 -24.56 -20.46 -2.98
N ARG A 110 -23.35 -20.28 -2.47
CA ARG A 110 -23.09 -19.60 -1.19
C ARG A 110 -22.61 -18.18 -1.49
N GLN A 111 -22.97 -17.24 -0.62
CA GLN A 111 -22.38 -15.91 -0.70
C GLN A 111 -20.89 -15.98 -0.38
N ALA A 112 -20.07 -15.30 -1.18
CA ALA A 112 -18.63 -15.23 -0.99
C ALA A 112 -18.26 -14.41 0.24
N GLU A 113 -17.19 -14.83 0.92
CA GLU A 113 -16.52 -14.06 1.97
C GLU A 113 -15.68 -12.92 1.37
N PRO A 114 -15.28 -11.91 2.19
CA PRO A 114 -14.32 -10.90 1.75
C PRO A 114 -13.05 -11.55 1.20
N GLY A 115 -12.59 -11.10 0.00
CA GLY A 115 -11.37 -11.59 -0.64
C GLY A 115 -11.38 -13.06 -1.10
N GLU A 116 -12.52 -13.76 -1.03
CA GLU A 116 -12.56 -15.20 -1.30
C GLU A 116 -12.17 -15.56 -2.73
N TYR A 117 -12.53 -14.75 -3.74
CA TYR A 117 -12.12 -15.01 -5.12
C TYR A 117 -10.59 -14.91 -5.28
N THR A 118 -9.96 -13.90 -4.69
CA THR A 118 -8.51 -13.73 -4.73
C THR A 118 -7.79 -14.82 -3.93
N ARG A 119 -8.35 -15.23 -2.78
CA ARG A 119 -7.85 -16.37 -2.00
C ARG A 119 -7.88 -17.66 -2.82
N ARG A 120 -8.99 -17.94 -3.56
CA ARG A 120 -9.08 -19.11 -4.45
C ARG A 120 -8.09 -19.02 -5.61
N ALA A 121 -7.90 -17.83 -6.19
CA ALA A 121 -6.88 -17.61 -7.22
C ALA A 121 -5.47 -17.94 -6.70
N TYR A 122 -5.12 -17.49 -5.48
CA TYR A 122 -3.87 -17.85 -4.82
C TYR A 122 -3.76 -19.36 -4.58
N MET A 123 -4.78 -19.99 -3.99
CA MET A 123 -4.78 -21.43 -3.69
C MET A 123 -4.68 -22.29 -4.97
N ASN A 124 -5.20 -21.81 -6.10
CA ASN A 124 -5.14 -22.47 -7.40
C ASN A 124 -3.87 -22.08 -8.20
N GLY A 125 -2.90 -21.40 -7.60
CA GLY A 125 -1.61 -21.06 -8.20
C GLY A 125 -1.71 -20.04 -9.34
N LYS A 126 -2.77 -19.22 -9.40
CA LYS A 126 -2.92 -18.17 -10.42
C LYS A 126 -2.05 -16.96 -10.11
N MET A 127 -1.72 -16.76 -8.85
CA MET A 127 -0.88 -15.70 -8.32
C MET A 127 -0.29 -16.14 -6.98
N ASP A 128 0.82 -15.55 -6.57
CA ASP A 128 1.35 -15.71 -5.23
C ASP A 128 0.69 -14.76 -4.23
N LEU A 129 1.08 -14.85 -2.94
CA LEU A 129 0.45 -14.06 -1.89
C LEU A 129 0.72 -12.57 -2.03
N SER A 130 1.93 -12.17 -2.44
CA SER A 130 2.28 -10.76 -2.64
C SER A 130 1.49 -10.15 -3.80
N GLN A 131 1.27 -10.91 -4.88
CA GLN A 131 0.41 -10.51 -5.99
C GLN A 131 -1.07 -10.43 -5.57
N ALA A 132 -1.52 -11.35 -4.71
CA ALA A 132 -2.88 -11.30 -4.16
C ALA A 132 -3.11 -10.03 -3.34
N GLU A 133 -2.17 -9.65 -2.47
CA GLU A 133 -2.24 -8.39 -1.72
C GLU A 133 -2.26 -7.17 -2.66
N ALA A 134 -1.48 -7.20 -3.75
CA ALA A 134 -1.42 -6.13 -4.74
C ALA A 134 -2.77 -5.89 -5.45
N VAL A 135 -3.66 -6.89 -5.54
CA VAL A 135 -5.02 -6.71 -6.08
C VAL A 135 -5.80 -5.71 -5.23
N ALA A 136 -5.73 -5.82 -3.89
CA ALA A 136 -6.40 -4.87 -3.00
C ALA A 136 -5.79 -3.48 -3.10
N ASP A 137 -4.46 -3.38 -3.15
CA ASP A 137 -3.73 -2.12 -3.29
C ASP A 137 -4.06 -1.41 -4.60
N LEU A 138 -4.17 -2.17 -5.70
CA LEU A 138 -4.53 -1.63 -7.02
C LEU A 138 -5.95 -1.03 -7.02
N ILE A 139 -6.89 -1.69 -6.34
CA ILE A 139 -8.27 -1.20 -6.22
C ILE A 139 -8.34 0.05 -5.32
N ALA A 140 -7.52 0.09 -4.26
CA ALA A 140 -7.46 1.21 -3.33
C ALA A 140 -6.62 2.39 -3.83
N SER A 141 -5.90 2.24 -4.95
CA SER A 141 -5.00 3.28 -5.46
C SER A 141 -5.75 4.55 -5.85
N THR A 142 -5.30 5.69 -5.34
CA THR A 142 -5.92 7.01 -5.54
C THR A 142 -5.07 7.96 -6.37
N ASN A 143 -3.81 7.61 -6.65
CA ASN A 143 -2.88 8.43 -7.41
C ASN A 143 -1.99 7.56 -8.33
N LYS A 144 -1.26 8.23 -9.23
CA LYS A 144 -0.40 7.57 -10.23
C LYS A 144 0.68 6.69 -9.60
N ALA A 145 1.31 7.17 -8.53
CA ALA A 145 2.42 6.46 -7.87
C ALA A 145 1.92 5.16 -7.22
N THR A 146 0.84 5.22 -6.43
CA THR A 146 0.24 4.03 -5.79
C THR A 146 -0.27 3.03 -6.83
N HIS A 147 -0.86 3.51 -7.93
CA HIS A 147 -1.27 2.65 -9.04
C HIS A 147 -0.07 1.93 -9.68
N GLN A 148 1.03 2.63 -9.97
CA GLN A 148 2.22 2.04 -10.57
C GLN A 148 2.87 0.98 -9.66
N MET A 149 3.00 1.26 -8.36
CA MET A 149 3.53 0.31 -7.37
C MET A 149 2.67 -0.95 -7.29
N ALA A 150 1.36 -0.82 -7.14
CA ALA A 150 0.44 -1.95 -7.07
C ALA A 150 0.45 -2.77 -8.37
N LEU A 151 0.55 -2.11 -9.52
CA LEU A 151 0.63 -2.78 -10.82
C LEU A 151 1.96 -3.53 -10.99
N SER A 152 3.09 -2.94 -10.58
CA SER A 152 4.41 -3.58 -10.59
C SER A 152 4.39 -4.87 -9.73
N GLN A 153 3.85 -4.78 -8.52
CA GLN A 153 3.73 -5.92 -7.62
C GLN A 153 2.77 -7.00 -8.18
N LEU A 154 1.62 -6.61 -8.74
CA LEU A 154 0.68 -7.54 -9.37
C LEU A 154 1.29 -8.25 -10.60
N LYS A 155 2.13 -7.57 -11.38
CA LYS A 155 2.88 -8.17 -12.50
C LYS A 155 3.98 -9.15 -12.01
N GLY A 156 4.25 -9.23 -10.72
CA GLY A 156 5.17 -10.19 -10.10
C GLY A 156 6.63 -9.74 -10.12
N HIS A 157 6.94 -8.46 -10.33
CA HIS A 157 8.32 -7.99 -10.32
C HIS A 157 8.97 -8.23 -8.95
N PHE A 158 8.24 -7.98 -7.86
CA PHE A 158 8.71 -8.26 -6.50
C PHE A 158 8.96 -9.75 -6.27
N SER A 159 8.02 -10.61 -6.67
CA SER A 159 8.13 -12.05 -6.55
C SER A 159 9.30 -12.61 -7.35
N SER A 160 9.56 -12.04 -8.53
CA SER A 160 10.70 -12.42 -9.37
C SER A 160 12.03 -12.10 -8.70
N GLU A 161 12.16 -10.92 -8.07
CA GLU A 161 13.34 -10.55 -7.29
C GLU A 161 13.56 -11.50 -6.10
N LEU A 162 12.51 -11.82 -5.34
CA LEU A 162 12.58 -12.77 -4.24
C LEU A 162 12.94 -14.18 -4.71
N THR A 163 12.43 -14.60 -5.86
CA THR A 163 12.78 -15.90 -6.46
C THR A 163 14.26 -15.96 -6.80
N LEU A 164 14.82 -14.92 -7.40
CA LEU A 164 16.25 -14.85 -7.71
C LEU A 164 17.12 -14.89 -6.44
N LEU A 165 16.73 -14.17 -5.39
CA LEU A 165 17.44 -14.23 -4.10
C LEU A 165 17.36 -15.63 -3.50
N ARG A 166 16.19 -16.25 -3.53
CA ARG A 166 15.97 -17.61 -3.05
C ARG A 166 16.82 -18.65 -3.80
N GLU A 167 16.93 -18.55 -5.12
CA GLU A 167 17.78 -19.44 -5.91
C GLU A 167 19.26 -19.33 -5.52
N LYS A 168 19.75 -18.11 -5.27
CA LYS A 168 21.11 -17.87 -4.80
C LYS A 168 21.35 -18.48 -3.41
N LEU A 169 20.41 -18.30 -2.47
CA LEU A 169 20.47 -18.88 -1.13
C LEU A 169 20.44 -20.40 -1.17
N LEU A 170 19.56 -21.00 -1.96
CA LEU A 170 19.50 -22.46 -2.15
C LEU A 170 20.81 -23.01 -2.70
N LYS A 171 21.44 -22.32 -3.65
CA LYS A 171 22.76 -22.69 -4.15
C LYS A 171 23.79 -22.70 -3.03
N MET A 172 23.81 -21.67 -2.18
CA MET A 172 24.73 -21.59 -1.03
C MET A 172 24.48 -22.74 -0.05
N THR A 173 23.23 -22.96 0.33
CA THR A 173 22.87 -24.05 1.26
C THR A 173 23.31 -25.42 0.71
N SER A 174 23.02 -25.68 -0.58
CA SER A 174 23.38 -26.94 -1.21
C SER A 174 24.91 -27.18 -1.26
N LEU A 175 25.70 -26.13 -1.48
CA LEU A 175 27.15 -26.24 -1.47
C LEU A 175 27.70 -26.55 -0.07
N LEU A 176 27.11 -25.94 0.96
CA LEU A 176 27.50 -26.21 2.36
C LEU A 176 27.06 -27.61 2.82
N GLU A 177 25.87 -28.06 2.44
CA GLU A 177 25.39 -29.41 2.74
C GLU A 177 26.26 -30.47 2.06
N LEU A 178 26.68 -30.27 0.80
CA LEU A 178 27.63 -31.13 0.11
C LEU A 178 28.98 -31.20 0.86
N GLU A 179 29.51 -30.07 1.34
CA GLU A 179 30.77 -30.04 2.13
C GLU A 179 30.61 -30.87 3.42
N LEU A 180 29.44 -30.81 4.08
CA LEU A 180 29.18 -31.61 5.28
C LEU A 180 29.07 -33.11 4.99
N ASP A 181 28.37 -33.51 3.93
CA ASP A 181 28.19 -34.91 3.55
C ASP A 181 29.52 -35.60 3.16
N PHE A 182 30.46 -34.83 2.64
CA PHE A 182 31.77 -35.32 2.23
C PHE A 182 32.92 -34.93 3.17
N SER A 183 32.62 -34.43 4.38
CA SER A 183 33.59 -33.99 5.40
C SER A 183 34.58 -35.07 5.83
N ASP A 184 34.27 -36.35 5.60
CA ASP A 184 35.19 -37.49 5.86
C ASP A 184 36.33 -37.57 4.84
N HIS A 185 36.32 -36.80 3.76
CA HIS A 185 37.35 -36.70 2.74
C HIS A 185 38.11 -35.39 2.87
N GLU A 186 39.21 -35.37 3.61
CA GLU A 186 40.00 -34.19 4.02
C GLU A 186 40.56 -33.28 2.88
N GLU A 187 40.27 -33.55 1.60
CA GLU A 187 40.85 -32.83 0.47
C GLU A 187 39.86 -32.11 -0.45
N LEU A 188 38.55 -32.10 -0.15
CA LEU A 188 37.54 -31.52 -1.06
C LEU A 188 36.85 -30.30 -0.44
N GLU A 189 37.37 -29.11 -0.71
CA GLU A 189 36.59 -27.88 -0.56
C GLU A 189 35.60 -27.77 -1.72
N PHE A 190 34.31 -28.00 -1.48
CA PHE A 190 33.25 -27.88 -2.49
C PHE A 190 32.80 -26.44 -2.74
N ALA A 191 33.13 -25.54 -1.81
CA ALA A 191 32.74 -24.11 -1.92
C ALA A 191 33.89 -23.22 -1.42
N ASP A 192 34.36 -22.31 -2.27
CA ASP A 192 35.24 -21.23 -1.83
C ASP A 192 34.47 -20.33 -0.85
N ARG A 193 34.91 -20.28 0.41
CA ARG A 193 34.31 -19.47 1.48
C ARG A 193 34.28 -17.99 1.11
N SER A 194 35.24 -17.50 0.32
CA SER A 194 35.27 -16.12 -0.14
C SER A 194 34.19 -15.85 -1.17
N GLU A 195 33.88 -16.78 -2.07
CA GLU A 195 32.78 -16.65 -3.03
C GLU A 195 31.42 -16.72 -2.35
N LEU A 196 31.25 -17.64 -1.38
CA LEU A 196 30.01 -17.73 -0.60
C LEU A 196 29.76 -16.45 0.19
N ARG A 197 30.80 -15.90 0.83
CA ARG A 197 30.72 -14.65 1.57
C ARG A 197 30.36 -13.46 0.66
N ALA A 198 30.96 -13.37 -0.51
CA ALA A 198 30.63 -12.31 -1.48
C ALA A 198 29.19 -12.41 -1.96
N LEU A 199 28.70 -13.63 -2.18
CA LEU A 199 27.31 -13.87 -2.57
C LEU A 199 26.33 -13.52 -1.43
N ALA A 200 26.66 -13.87 -0.18
CA ALA A 200 25.86 -13.49 0.99
C ALA A 200 25.78 -11.97 1.14
N ALA A 201 26.89 -11.25 1.00
CA ALA A 201 26.92 -9.79 1.06
C ALA A 201 26.13 -9.12 -0.09
N GLU A 202 26.12 -9.72 -1.29
CA GLU A 202 25.28 -9.26 -2.40
C GLU A 202 23.78 -9.40 -2.07
N ILE A 203 23.39 -10.54 -1.48
CA ILE A 203 22.01 -10.81 -1.07
C ILE A 203 21.59 -9.85 0.05
N GLU A 204 22.44 -9.67 1.09
CA GLU A 204 22.19 -8.73 2.18
C GLU A 204 21.92 -7.31 1.66
N LYS A 205 22.82 -6.81 0.80
CA LYS A 205 22.63 -5.49 0.18
C LYS A 205 21.29 -5.35 -0.54
N LYS A 206 20.84 -6.41 -1.21
CA LYS A 206 19.55 -6.39 -1.92
C LYS A 206 18.37 -6.41 -0.95
N ILE A 207 18.42 -7.25 0.09
CA ILE A 207 17.39 -7.33 1.13
C ILE A 207 17.27 -5.98 1.85
N THR A 208 18.41 -5.39 2.27
CA THR A 208 18.45 -4.08 2.92
C THR A 208 17.88 -2.99 2.00
N THR A 209 18.20 -3.00 0.70
CA THR A 209 17.62 -2.05 -0.27
C THR A 209 16.10 -2.19 -0.37
N LEU A 210 15.59 -3.42 -0.43
CA LEU A 210 14.15 -3.68 -0.46
C LEU A 210 13.47 -3.23 0.85
N ALA A 211 14.08 -3.52 2.01
CA ALA A 211 13.57 -3.08 3.31
C ALA A 211 13.51 -1.55 3.41
N HIS A 212 14.57 -0.84 3.01
CA HIS A 212 14.58 0.62 3.01
C HIS A 212 13.54 1.24 2.06
N SER A 213 13.18 0.55 0.98
CA SER A 213 12.14 1.05 0.08
C SER A 213 10.75 1.16 0.73
N PHE A 214 10.54 0.48 1.88
CA PHE A 214 9.27 0.48 2.61
C PHE A 214 8.89 1.86 3.13
N GLU A 215 9.85 2.67 3.60
CA GLU A 215 9.55 4.03 4.07
C GLU A 215 8.91 4.87 2.96
N THR A 216 9.48 4.80 1.74
CA THR A 216 8.94 5.49 0.57
C THR A 216 7.59 4.89 0.14
N GLY A 217 7.49 3.57 0.08
CA GLY A 217 6.27 2.86 -0.30
C GLY A 217 5.11 3.14 0.65
N ASN A 218 5.38 3.11 1.96
CA ASN A 218 4.39 3.40 2.99
C ASN A 218 3.94 4.87 2.96
N ALA A 219 4.88 5.82 2.79
CA ALA A 219 4.57 7.23 2.65
C ALA A 219 3.69 7.52 1.42
N LEU A 220 3.91 6.82 0.31
CA LEU A 220 3.10 6.96 -0.89
C LEU A 220 1.72 6.33 -0.73
N LYS A 221 1.62 5.17 -0.08
CA LYS A 221 0.37 4.42 0.12
C LYS A 221 -0.55 5.10 1.14
N GLN A 222 0.00 5.55 2.27
CA GLN A 222 -0.77 6.19 3.35
C GLN A 222 -0.84 7.71 3.24
N GLY A 223 -0.04 8.31 2.36
CA GLY A 223 0.19 9.73 2.27
C GLY A 223 1.36 10.17 3.14
N VAL A 224 2.11 11.18 2.65
CA VAL A 224 3.25 11.78 3.36
C VAL A 224 2.73 12.49 4.61
N PRO A 225 3.14 12.08 5.82
CA PRO A 225 2.63 12.68 7.04
C PRO A 225 3.25 14.07 7.26
N VAL A 226 2.37 15.08 7.40
CA VAL A 226 2.73 16.50 7.59
C VAL A 226 2.15 17.02 8.89
N ALA A 227 2.98 17.61 9.75
CA ALA A 227 2.53 18.32 10.94
C ALA A 227 2.55 19.85 10.68
N ILE A 228 1.47 20.55 11.06
CA ILE A 228 1.43 22.01 11.07
C ILE A 228 1.54 22.48 12.51
N VAL A 229 2.67 23.11 12.84
CA VAL A 229 2.99 23.61 14.19
C VAL A 229 3.13 25.13 14.19
N GLY A 230 2.92 25.78 15.31
CA GLY A 230 3.01 27.24 15.46
C GLY A 230 2.12 27.76 16.59
N LYS A 231 2.33 29.00 16.99
CA LYS A 231 1.58 29.69 18.06
C LYS A 231 0.08 29.73 17.76
N THR A 232 -0.73 30.11 18.75
CA THR A 232 -2.15 30.38 18.55
C THR A 232 -2.33 31.57 17.59
N ASN A 233 -3.39 31.55 16.77
CA ASN A 233 -3.76 32.63 15.83
C ASN A 233 -2.75 32.94 14.70
N VAL A 234 -1.71 32.15 14.48
CA VAL A 234 -0.79 32.31 13.34
C VAL A 234 -1.42 31.91 11.99
N GLY A 235 -2.63 31.30 12.00
CA GLY A 235 -3.35 30.94 10.78
C GLY A 235 -3.30 29.46 10.39
N LYS A 236 -3.01 28.54 11.33
CA LYS A 236 -2.93 27.07 11.06
C LYS A 236 -4.21 26.54 10.43
N SER A 237 -5.38 26.84 10.99
CA SER A 237 -6.68 26.39 10.46
C SER A 237 -6.98 26.97 9.07
N THR A 238 -6.60 28.24 8.85
CA THR A 238 -6.79 28.91 7.56
C THR A 238 -5.92 28.27 6.50
N LEU A 239 -4.65 27.97 6.80
CA LEU A 239 -3.73 27.29 5.90
C LEU A 239 -4.21 25.88 5.58
N LEU A 240 -4.55 25.10 6.62
CA LEU A 240 -5.05 23.73 6.44
C LEU A 240 -6.31 23.71 5.55
N ASN A 241 -7.29 24.58 5.84
CA ASN A 241 -8.50 24.66 5.03
C ASN A 241 -8.21 25.05 3.58
N ARG A 242 -7.22 25.88 3.35
CA ARG A 242 -6.84 26.26 1.98
C ARG A 242 -6.21 25.09 1.24
N LEU A 243 -5.25 24.39 1.84
CA LEU A 243 -4.61 23.21 1.26
C LEU A 243 -5.61 22.07 0.98
N LEU A 244 -6.68 21.96 1.78
CA LEU A 244 -7.71 20.95 1.61
C LEU A 244 -8.83 21.37 0.62
N HIS A 245 -9.05 22.65 0.39
CA HIS A 245 -10.20 23.16 -0.39
C HIS A 245 -9.94 23.26 -1.88
N GLU A 246 -8.70 23.25 -2.35
CA GLU A 246 -8.40 23.37 -3.78
C GLU A 246 -8.66 22.11 -4.58
N GLU A 247 -8.82 20.91 -3.92
CA GLU A 247 -9.17 19.67 -4.62
C GLU A 247 -10.23 18.82 -3.89
N LYS A 248 -11.43 19.32 -3.70
CA LYS A 248 -12.59 18.46 -3.46
C LYS A 248 -13.16 17.92 -4.77
N ALA A 249 -12.37 17.21 -5.55
CA ALA A 249 -12.86 16.39 -6.64
C ALA A 249 -12.47 14.93 -6.36
N ILE A 250 -13.47 14.13 -5.99
CA ILE A 250 -13.47 12.67 -6.05
C ILE A 250 -12.59 11.97 -4.97
N VAL A 251 -12.97 12.08 -3.70
CA VAL A 251 -12.75 10.97 -2.77
C VAL A 251 -14.11 10.26 -2.63
N SER A 252 -14.23 9.11 -3.29
CA SER A 252 -15.39 8.24 -3.14
C SER A 252 -15.54 7.86 -1.68
N ASN A 253 -16.74 8.04 -1.12
CA ASN A 253 -17.16 7.47 0.15
C ASN A 253 -17.09 5.93 0.07
N ILE A 254 -15.94 5.36 0.31
CA ILE A 254 -15.83 3.93 0.58
C ILE A 254 -16.28 3.76 2.03
N HIS A 255 -17.55 3.43 2.20
CA HIS A 255 -18.12 3.00 3.46
C HIS A 255 -17.48 1.67 3.84
N GLY A 256 -16.64 1.65 4.89
CA GLY A 256 -16.16 0.37 5.43
C GLY A 256 -14.93 0.38 6.32
N THR A 257 -14.45 1.51 6.82
CA THR A 257 -13.44 1.50 7.89
C THR A 257 -13.94 2.26 9.11
N THR A 258 -13.92 1.56 10.24
CA THR A 258 -14.24 1.94 11.60
C THR A 258 -13.72 3.33 11.99
N ARG A 259 -14.48 4.01 12.84
CA ARG A 259 -14.24 5.25 13.59
C ARG A 259 -12.82 5.38 14.15
N ASP A 260 -11.85 5.74 13.34
CA ASP A 260 -10.56 6.23 13.81
C ASP A 260 -10.24 7.51 13.03
N VAL A 261 -9.95 8.57 13.79
CA VAL A 261 -9.39 9.88 13.46
C VAL A 261 -9.53 10.28 11.99
N ILE A 262 -10.43 11.22 11.71
CA ILE A 262 -10.56 11.84 10.38
C ILE A 262 -9.27 12.63 10.15
N GLU A 263 -8.30 11.99 9.53
CA GLU A 263 -7.10 12.64 9.02
C GLU A 263 -7.46 13.30 7.68
N ASP A 264 -7.11 14.58 7.55
CA ASP A 264 -7.37 15.31 6.32
C ASP A 264 -6.22 15.06 5.34
N THR A 265 -6.56 14.62 4.13
CA THR A 265 -5.60 14.36 3.05
C THR A 265 -5.83 15.28 1.86
N THR A 266 -4.76 15.65 1.17
CA THR A 266 -4.81 16.38 -0.10
C THR A 266 -3.84 15.77 -1.10
N LEU A 267 -4.13 15.92 -2.39
CA LEU A 267 -3.27 15.46 -3.49
C LEU A 267 -2.57 16.68 -4.09
N ILE A 268 -1.24 16.72 -4.02
CA ILE A 268 -0.42 17.79 -4.61
C ILE A 268 0.57 17.13 -5.57
N ASP A 269 0.52 17.49 -6.84
CA ASP A 269 1.39 16.97 -7.91
C ASP A 269 1.49 15.42 -7.94
N GLY A 270 0.34 14.76 -7.74
CA GLY A 270 0.25 13.30 -7.74
C GLY A 270 0.75 12.60 -6.47
N ILE A 271 1.15 13.35 -5.43
CA ILE A 271 1.54 12.85 -4.12
C ILE A 271 0.45 13.16 -3.10
N THR A 272 0.02 12.15 -2.35
CA THR A 272 -0.94 12.34 -1.25
C THR A 272 -0.20 12.82 -0.01
N PHE A 273 -0.62 13.96 0.55
CA PHE A 273 -0.17 14.47 1.84
C PHE A 273 -1.25 14.28 2.88
N ARG A 274 -0.87 13.79 4.05
CA ARG A 274 -1.74 13.51 5.19
C ARG A 274 -1.40 14.44 6.35
N PHE A 275 -2.33 15.34 6.70
CA PHE A 275 -2.13 16.28 7.81
C PHE A 275 -2.52 15.61 9.13
N ILE A 276 -1.54 15.52 10.05
CA ILE A 276 -1.69 14.82 11.34
C ILE A 276 -2.47 15.70 12.31
N ASP A 277 -3.46 15.10 13.01
CA ASP A 277 -4.27 15.70 14.09
C ASP A 277 -4.90 17.05 13.73
N THR A 278 -5.66 17.08 12.67
CA THR A 278 -6.42 18.25 12.24
C THR A 278 -7.55 18.63 13.21
N ALA A 279 -7.99 17.69 14.08
CA ALA A 279 -9.05 17.94 15.07
C ALA A 279 -8.66 19.00 16.09
N GLY A 280 -7.40 19.08 16.49
CA GLY A 280 -6.87 20.15 17.37
C GLY A 280 -6.75 21.50 16.67
N ILE A 281 -6.61 21.49 15.34
CA ILE A 281 -6.51 22.71 14.52
C ILE A 281 -7.91 23.28 14.23
N ARG A 282 -8.94 22.43 14.11
CA ARG A 282 -10.33 22.82 13.81
C ARG A 282 -11.13 23.33 15.01
N LYS A 283 -10.71 23.01 16.26
CA LYS A 283 -11.44 23.30 17.51
C LYS A 283 -10.87 24.46 18.33
N THR A 284 -10.14 25.38 17.75
CA THR A 284 -9.61 26.51 18.49
C THR A 284 -10.66 27.60 18.70
N ASP A 285 -11.43 27.45 19.78
CA ASP A 285 -11.88 28.55 20.62
C ASP A 285 -11.77 28.08 22.08
N ASP A 286 -10.85 28.70 22.81
CA ASP A 286 -10.63 28.70 24.26
C ASP A 286 -10.06 27.46 24.99
N VAL A 287 -8.99 27.77 25.75
CA VAL A 287 -8.48 27.19 27.02
C VAL A 287 -7.76 25.82 26.92
N VAL A 288 -6.46 25.90 27.01
CA VAL A 288 -5.49 25.15 27.84
C VAL A 288 -4.11 25.14 27.16
N GLU A 289 -3.30 26.13 27.49
CA GLU A 289 -1.97 26.36 26.88
C GLU A 289 -0.92 25.26 27.20
N ASN A 290 -1.07 24.54 28.29
CA ASN A 290 -0.06 23.56 28.74
C ASN A 290 -0.27 22.12 28.21
N ILE A 291 -1.49 21.73 27.82
CA ILE A 291 -1.75 20.43 27.19
C ILE A 291 -1.44 20.46 25.69
N GLY A 292 -1.38 21.66 25.09
CA GLY A 292 -1.08 21.87 23.67
C GLY A 292 0.37 21.58 23.30
N ILE A 293 1.31 21.79 24.19
CA ILE A 293 2.75 21.67 23.91
C ILE A 293 3.18 20.20 23.77
N GLU A 294 2.78 19.35 24.72
CA GLU A 294 3.10 17.91 24.66
C GLU A 294 2.49 17.21 23.44
N ARG A 295 1.25 17.55 23.09
CA ARG A 295 0.59 17.02 21.86
C ARG A 295 1.26 17.52 20.58
N THR A 296 1.80 18.73 20.57
CA THR A 296 2.53 19.26 19.41
C THR A 296 3.80 18.47 19.15
N TYR A 297 4.49 18.02 20.20
CA TYR A 297 5.71 17.21 20.06
C TYR A 297 5.42 15.79 19.55
N GLN A 298 4.39 15.13 20.07
CA GLN A 298 3.96 13.82 19.54
C GLN A 298 3.62 13.89 18.04
N LYS A 299 2.97 14.97 17.60
CA LYS A 299 2.69 15.19 16.17
C LYS A 299 3.95 15.33 15.33
N MET A 300 4.96 16.01 15.86
CA MET A 300 6.22 16.16 15.16
C MET A 300 6.97 14.83 15.04
N GLU A 301 6.86 13.93 16.03
CA GLU A 301 7.48 12.61 15.97
C GLU A 301 6.93 11.73 14.84
N GLU A 302 5.62 11.78 14.60
CA GLU A 302 4.95 11.02 13.56
C GLU A 302 5.10 11.64 12.16
N ALA A 303 5.45 12.92 12.06
CA ALA A 303 5.56 13.64 10.80
C ALA A 303 6.89 13.35 10.09
N ARG A 304 6.83 13.27 8.74
CA ARG A 304 8.02 13.30 7.87
C ARG A 304 8.39 14.75 7.51
N ILE A 305 7.38 15.62 7.38
CA ILE A 305 7.56 17.04 7.08
C ILE A 305 6.90 17.86 8.19
N VAL A 306 7.59 18.89 8.67
CA VAL A 306 7.06 19.82 9.67
C VAL A 306 6.91 21.20 9.03
N ILE A 307 5.69 21.74 9.01
CA ILE A 307 5.42 23.13 8.66
C ILE A 307 5.39 23.94 9.94
N TRP A 308 6.41 24.75 10.15
CA TRP A 308 6.46 25.70 11.26
C TRP A 308 5.90 27.05 10.81
N LEU A 309 4.64 27.31 11.19
CA LEU A 309 3.90 28.50 10.78
C LEU A 309 4.14 29.66 11.77
N LEU A 310 4.58 30.79 11.25
CA LEU A 310 5.00 31.97 11.99
C LEU A 310 4.28 33.22 11.48
N ASP A 311 3.99 34.20 12.35
CA ASP A 311 3.53 35.55 11.98
C ASP A 311 4.46 36.66 12.50
N ALA A 312 5.60 36.26 13.06
CA ALA A 312 6.71 37.14 13.49
C ALA A 312 8.03 36.38 13.39
N LEU A 313 9.15 37.10 13.43
CA LEU A 313 10.49 36.51 13.48
C LEU A 313 10.66 35.71 14.79
N PRO A 314 11.08 34.43 14.72
CA PRO A 314 11.33 33.63 15.90
C PRO A 314 12.60 34.09 16.61
N THR A 315 12.65 33.88 17.91
CA THR A 315 13.86 34.10 18.73
C THR A 315 14.87 32.97 18.48
N GLU A 316 16.15 33.23 18.80
CA GLU A 316 17.21 32.21 18.70
C GLU A 316 16.86 30.96 19.53
N ALA A 317 16.30 31.14 20.72
CA ALA A 317 15.87 30.05 21.60
C ALA A 317 14.73 29.21 20.96
N GLU A 318 13.78 29.84 20.26
CA GLU A 318 12.70 29.12 19.54
C GLU A 318 13.24 28.34 18.35
N ILE A 319 14.26 28.89 17.68
CA ILE A 319 14.93 28.19 16.57
C ILE A 319 15.69 26.97 17.07
N GLU A 320 16.41 27.09 18.16
CA GLU A 320 17.20 26.01 18.77
C GLU A 320 16.28 24.88 19.28
N ASP A 321 15.21 25.23 19.99
CA ASP A 321 14.18 24.31 20.47
C ASP A 321 13.52 23.56 19.28
N MET A 322 13.20 24.28 18.19
CA MET A 322 12.61 23.67 17.01
C MET A 322 13.59 22.71 16.30
N LYS A 323 14.87 23.06 16.19
CA LYS A 323 15.90 22.20 15.62
C LYS A 323 16.10 20.92 16.42
N GLU A 324 16.19 21.04 17.75
CA GLU A 324 16.34 19.90 18.65
C GLU A 324 15.17 18.93 18.51
N LYS A 325 13.94 19.44 18.45
CA LYS A 325 12.72 18.65 18.35
C LYS A 325 12.42 18.11 16.95
N ASN A 326 12.90 18.78 15.92
CA ASN A 326 12.72 18.33 14.54
C ASN A 326 13.53 17.08 14.19
N GLN A 327 14.59 16.77 14.94
CA GLN A 327 15.42 15.56 14.80
C GLN A 327 15.85 15.26 13.36
N GLY A 328 16.21 16.28 12.59
CA GLY A 328 16.69 16.12 11.20
C GLY A 328 15.62 15.88 10.15
N LYS A 329 14.34 15.99 10.50
CA LYS A 329 13.23 15.93 9.52
C LYS A 329 13.20 17.16 8.63
N LYS A 330 12.48 17.10 7.50
CA LYS A 330 12.30 18.25 6.62
C LYS A 330 11.45 19.31 7.30
N LEU A 331 12.01 20.52 7.48
CA LEU A 331 11.38 21.66 8.15
C LEU A 331 11.06 22.78 7.15
N LEU A 332 9.79 23.09 6.97
CA LEU A 332 9.32 24.24 6.22
C LEU A 332 8.97 25.36 7.20
N MET A 333 9.83 26.38 7.30
CA MET A 333 9.57 27.60 8.08
C MET A 333 8.74 28.55 7.22
N VAL A 334 7.48 28.74 7.61
CA VAL A 334 6.50 29.46 6.80
C VAL A 334 6.03 30.71 7.52
N PHE A 335 6.39 31.88 6.99
CA PHE A 335 5.91 33.18 7.48
C PHE A 335 4.55 33.50 6.81
N ASN A 336 3.50 33.56 7.63
CA ASN A 336 2.13 33.81 7.19
C ASN A 336 1.73 35.27 7.38
N LYS A 337 0.60 35.66 6.82
CA LYS A 337 0.00 37.01 6.91
C LYS A 337 0.81 38.10 6.23
N ILE A 338 1.50 37.80 5.13
CA ILE A 338 2.26 38.81 4.35
C ILE A 338 1.37 39.92 3.77
N ASP A 339 0.06 39.71 3.74
CA ASP A 339 -0.94 40.70 3.37
C ASP A 339 -1.19 41.75 4.45
N GLU A 340 -0.84 41.46 5.72
CA GLU A 340 -0.98 42.35 6.85
C GLU A 340 0.37 42.85 7.39
N ILE A 341 1.42 42.03 7.25
CA ILE A 341 2.74 42.26 7.87
C ILE A 341 3.81 42.30 6.75
N SER A 342 4.52 43.42 6.64
CA SER A 342 5.69 43.52 5.75
C SER A 342 6.89 42.88 6.44
N PHE A 343 7.26 41.69 6.03
CA PHE A 343 8.56 41.10 6.36
C PHE A 343 9.61 41.68 5.39
N ASP A 344 10.63 42.35 5.90
CA ASP A 344 11.71 42.89 5.05
C ASP A 344 12.39 41.73 4.29
N LYS A 345 12.32 41.76 2.98
CA LYS A 345 12.91 40.73 2.09
C LYS A 345 14.41 40.53 2.32
N ALA A 346 15.08 41.52 2.88
CA ALA A 346 16.52 41.49 3.18
C ALA A 346 16.88 40.57 4.37
N VAL A 347 15.91 40.27 5.26
CA VAL A 347 16.14 39.41 6.45
C VAL A 347 15.99 37.92 6.14
N LEU A 348 15.38 37.61 4.99
CA LEU A 348 14.96 36.25 4.61
C LEU A 348 15.71 35.72 3.38
N SER A 349 16.67 36.47 2.81
CA SER A 349 17.48 36.00 1.68
C SER A 349 18.73 35.29 2.20
N SER A 350 19.01 34.10 1.66
CA SER A 350 20.25 33.33 1.86
C SER A 350 21.48 33.93 1.16
N ASP A 351 21.43 35.19 0.73
CA ASP A 351 22.55 35.87 0.10
C ASP A 351 23.57 36.32 1.14
N GLU A 352 24.74 35.70 1.10
CA GLU A 352 25.91 35.91 2.00
C GLU A 352 26.48 37.37 2.02
N ASN A 353 25.86 38.34 1.33
CA ASN A 353 26.40 39.71 1.20
C ASN A 353 25.61 40.82 1.87
N SER A 354 24.59 40.53 2.68
CA SER A 354 23.86 41.58 3.42
C SER A 354 24.40 41.73 4.84
N GLN A 355 25.07 42.83 5.11
CA GLN A 355 25.61 43.27 6.45
C GLN A 355 24.49 43.72 7.41
N THR A 356 23.36 43.08 7.48
CA THR A 356 22.31 43.36 8.46
C THR A 356 22.25 42.23 9.48
N SER A 357 22.43 42.57 10.73
CA SER A 357 22.69 41.75 11.92
C SER A 357 21.55 40.87 12.41
N THR A 358 20.73 40.32 11.51
CA THR A 358 19.69 39.33 11.85
C THR A 358 19.48 38.35 10.69
N SER A 359 20.57 37.86 10.07
CA SER A 359 20.50 36.76 9.12
C SER A 359 20.32 35.46 9.93
N ILE A 360 19.17 34.82 9.78
CA ILE A 360 18.97 33.47 10.25
C ILE A 360 19.83 32.58 9.34
N SER A 361 21.09 32.34 9.74
CA SER A 361 21.99 31.39 9.04
C SER A 361 21.47 29.98 9.28
N LEU A 362 20.53 29.52 8.47
CA LEU A 362 20.09 28.15 8.40
C LEU A 362 20.76 27.51 7.16
N SER A 363 22.05 27.21 7.28
CA SER A 363 22.80 26.41 6.29
C SER A 363 22.48 24.91 6.38
N ASP A 364 21.25 24.57 6.73
CA ASP A 364 20.79 23.18 6.84
C ASP A 364 19.97 22.82 5.60
N GLU A 365 20.41 21.83 4.83
CA GLU A 365 19.72 21.34 3.61
C GLU A 365 18.30 20.84 3.88
N ASN A 366 17.94 20.63 5.15
CA ASN A 366 16.63 20.17 5.57
C ASN A 366 15.65 21.31 5.90
N VAL A 367 16.08 22.58 5.82
CA VAL A 367 15.24 23.73 6.17
C VAL A 367 14.96 24.60 4.94
N SER A 368 13.69 24.88 4.70
CA SER A 368 13.25 25.81 3.65
C SER A 368 12.44 26.96 4.28
N ILE A 369 12.61 28.17 3.77
CA ILE A 369 11.91 29.36 4.25
C ILE A 369 10.95 29.88 3.18
N LEU A 370 9.70 30.15 3.56
CA LEU A 370 8.63 30.59 2.67
C LEU A 370 7.82 31.72 3.29
N ASN A 371 7.29 32.59 2.44
CA ASN A 371 6.44 33.72 2.84
C ASN A 371 5.09 33.59 2.13
N ILE A 372 3.99 33.46 2.88
CA ILE A 372 2.66 33.22 2.33
C ILE A 372 1.60 34.12 2.95
N SER A 373 0.44 34.22 2.29
CA SER A 373 -0.81 34.60 2.92
C SER A 373 -1.81 33.44 2.76
N ALA A 374 -2.07 32.73 3.85
CA ALA A 374 -3.06 31.67 3.88
C ALA A 374 -4.50 32.22 3.61
N ARG A 375 -4.73 33.51 3.93
CA ARG A 375 -6.04 34.16 3.71
C ARG A 375 -6.27 34.51 2.25
N THR A 376 -5.30 35.12 1.58
CA THR A 376 -5.45 35.57 0.18
C THR A 376 -5.10 34.46 -0.81
N GLY A 377 -4.27 33.49 -0.41
CA GLY A 377 -3.72 32.43 -1.28
C GLY A 377 -2.37 32.81 -1.91
N GLU A 378 -1.82 33.98 -1.57
CA GLU A 378 -0.55 34.43 -2.11
C GLU A 378 0.59 33.49 -1.71
N ASN A 379 1.39 33.03 -2.69
CA ASN A 379 2.51 32.10 -2.55
C ASN A 379 2.16 30.72 -1.95
N VAL A 380 0.90 30.33 -1.90
CA VAL A 380 0.51 28.99 -1.42
C VAL A 380 0.98 27.90 -2.40
N LEU A 381 1.00 28.20 -3.70
CA LEU A 381 1.59 27.29 -4.71
C LEU A 381 3.08 27.04 -4.48
N ASP A 382 3.84 28.03 -3.99
CA ASP A 382 5.26 27.85 -3.66
C ASP A 382 5.41 26.90 -2.46
N LEU A 383 4.48 26.97 -1.48
CA LEU A 383 4.44 26.03 -0.37
C LEU A 383 4.11 24.61 -0.84
N GLU A 384 3.19 24.45 -1.77
CA GLU A 384 2.86 23.15 -2.35
C GLU A 384 4.05 22.54 -3.09
N GLN A 385 4.78 23.32 -3.88
CA GLN A 385 6.01 22.89 -4.52
C GLN A 385 7.10 22.53 -3.49
N ALA A 386 7.21 23.29 -2.41
CA ALA A 386 8.14 22.99 -1.33
C ALA A 386 7.78 21.69 -0.59
N LEU A 387 6.50 21.40 -0.40
CA LEU A 387 6.02 20.13 0.15
C LEU A 387 6.40 18.96 -0.77
N VAL A 388 6.18 19.08 -2.07
CA VAL A 388 6.57 18.05 -3.05
C VAL A 388 8.08 17.81 -3.00
N LYS A 389 8.88 18.87 -2.99
CA LYS A 389 10.34 18.77 -2.87
C LYS A 389 10.78 18.16 -1.53
N ALA A 390 10.13 18.54 -0.42
CA ALA A 390 10.44 18.03 0.91
C ALA A 390 10.02 16.56 1.09
N ALA A 391 9.02 16.10 0.35
CA ALA A 391 8.62 14.69 0.33
C ALA A 391 9.74 13.78 -0.19
N ASP A 392 10.63 14.32 -1.03
CA ASP A 392 11.81 13.62 -1.56
C ASP A 392 11.45 12.21 -2.08
N ILE A 393 10.40 12.16 -2.90
CA ILE A 393 9.92 10.91 -3.48
C ILE A 393 10.53 10.77 -4.87
N PRO A 394 11.28 9.69 -5.13
CA PRO A 394 11.84 9.44 -6.46
C PRO A 394 10.72 9.21 -7.49
N GLU A 395 10.98 9.50 -8.76
CA GLU A 395 10.10 9.08 -9.84
C GLU A 395 10.02 7.55 -9.87
N ILE A 396 8.81 7.03 -9.70
CA ILE A 396 8.55 5.59 -9.68
C ILE A 396 8.13 5.17 -11.08
N THR A 397 8.78 4.13 -11.58
CA THR A 397 8.46 3.47 -12.84
C THR A 397 7.76 2.13 -12.60
N GLU A 398 7.16 1.55 -13.64
CA GLU A 398 6.50 0.22 -13.56
C GLU A 398 7.48 -0.93 -13.24
N ASN A 399 8.78 -0.71 -13.39
CA ASN A 399 9.81 -1.73 -13.13
C ASN A 399 10.42 -1.63 -11.73
N ASP A 400 10.13 -0.55 -11.00
CA ASP A 400 10.68 -0.36 -9.67
C ASP A 400 9.96 -1.30 -8.67
N VAL A 401 10.77 -1.96 -7.87
CA VAL A 401 10.29 -2.85 -6.80
C VAL A 401 10.34 -2.08 -5.49
N ILE A 402 9.16 -1.69 -5.00
CA ILE A 402 9.00 -0.94 -3.75
C ILE A 402 8.10 -1.74 -2.82
N VAL A 403 8.56 -1.94 -1.60
CA VAL A 403 7.81 -2.63 -0.55
C VAL A 403 6.76 -1.68 0.02
N THR A 404 5.48 -2.12 0.06
CA THR A 404 4.36 -1.31 0.55
C THR A 404 3.62 -1.95 1.72
N SER A 405 3.90 -3.22 2.01
CA SER A 405 3.25 -4.01 3.07
C SER A 405 4.17 -4.11 4.29
N ALA A 406 3.65 -3.79 5.49
CA ALA A 406 4.37 -3.98 6.75
C ALA A 406 4.79 -5.44 6.95
N ARG A 407 3.95 -6.41 6.55
CA ARG A 407 4.25 -7.84 6.60
C ARG A 407 5.51 -8.18 5.79
N HIS A 408 5.63 -7.63 4.57
CA HIS A 408 6.82 -7.85 3.74
C HIS A 408 8.07 -7.21 4.35
N TYR A 409 7.91 -6.00 4.88
CA TYR A 409 8.99 -5.28 5.56
C TYR A 409 9.53 -6.05 6.77
N GLU A 410 8.63 -6.52 7.64
CA GLU A 410 9.01 -7.32 8.82
C GLU A 410 9.73 -8.62 8.42
N ALA A 411 9.24 -9.33 7.41
CA ALA A 411 9.91 -10.53 6.90
C ALA A 411 11.30 -10.23 6.32
N LEU A 412 11.45 -9.11 5.59
CA LEU A 412 12.75 -8.68 5.08
C LEU A 412 13.72 -8.31 6.20
N LEU A 413 13.26 -7.66 7.28
CA LEU A 413 14.11 -7.34 8.44
C LEU A 413 14.60 -8.62 9.15
N ARG A 414 13.71 -9.61 9.36
CA ARG A 414 14.10 -10.90 9.95
C ARG A 414 15.09 -11.65 9.05
N ALA A 415 14.89 -11.62 7.74
CA ALA A 415 15.80 -12.19 6.76
C ALA A 415 17.16 -11.50 6.79
N ASP A 416 17.22 -10.19 6.91
CA ASP A 416 18.45 -9.39 7.02
C ASP A 416 19.21 -9.73 8.30
N GLU A 417 18.52 -9.82 9.43
CA GLU A 417 19.11 -10.23 10.71
C GLU A 417 19.69 -11.66 10.65
N SER A 418 18.97 -12.60 10.03
CA SER A 418 19.46 -13.97 9.85
C SER A 418 20.66 -14.03 8.92
N LEU A 419 20.66 -13.23 7.85
CA LEU A 419 21.79 -13.18 6.91
C LEU A 419 23.02 -12.47 7.50
N SER A 420 22.85 -11.48 8.35
CA SER A 420 23.93 -10.88 9.12
C SER A 420 24.62 -11.92 10.01
N ARG A 421 23.85 -12.83 10.67
CA ARG A 421 24.43 -13.97 11.42
C ARG A 421 25.20 -14.92 10.52
N VAL A 422 24.72 -15.18 9.29
CA VAL A 422 25.45 -15.97 8.30
C VAL A 422 26.82 -15.36 8.01
N LEU A 423 26.88 -14.04 7.76
CA LEU A 423 28.12 -13.32 7.48
C LEU A 423 29.09 -13.35 8.67
N GLU A 424 28.58 -13.09 9.88
CA GLU A 424 29.38 -13.18 11.11
C GLU A 424 29.94 -14.59 11.34
N SER A 425 29.12 -15.63 11.13
CA SER A 425 29.52 -17.02 11.26
C SER A 425 30.61 -17.41 10.25
N MET A 426 30.49 -16.88 9.00
CA MET A 426 31.55 -17.05 7.99
C MET A 426 32.85 -16.36 8.39
N ASP A 427 32.77 -15.11 8.91
CA ASP A 427 33.94 -14.34 9.34
C ASP A 427 34.63 -14.96 10.56
N MET A 428 33.88 -15.64 11.44
CA MET A 428 34.41 -16.40 12.58
C MET A 428 34.96 -17.80 12.20
N GLY A 429 34.80 -18.21 10.93
CA GLY A 429 35.22 -19.53 10.47
C GLY A 429 34.41 -20.68 11.07
N MET A 430 33.15 -20.47 11.37
CA MET A 430 32.27 -21.49 11.93
C MET A 430 31.99 -22.63 10.94
N SER A 431 31.56 -23.76 11.48
CA SER A 431 31.26 -24.98 10.70
C SER A 431 30.07 -24.74 9.74
N GLY A 432 30.07 -25.48 8.61
CA GLY A 432 29.06 -25.33 7.56
C GLY A 432 27.64 -25.64 8.00
N ASP A 433 27.42 -26.49 9.01
CA ASP A 433 26.12 -26.84 9.56
C ASP A 433 25.43 -25.62 10.22
N ILE A 434 26.17 -24.82 11.01
CA ILE A 434 25.67 -23.61 11.65
C ILE A 434 25.26 -22.57 10.57
N ILE A 435 26.14 -22.37 9.59
CA ILE A 435 25.86 -21.43 8.49
C ILE A 435 24.63 -21.88 7.66
N ALA A 436 24.52 -23.20 7.40
CA ALA A 436 23.38 -23.74 6.65
C ALA A 436 22.05 -23.59 7.38
N GLU A 437 22.03 -23.67 8.72
CA GLU A 437 20.84 -23.47 9.53
C GLU A 437 20.35 -22.01 9.44
N ASP A 438 21.25 -21.04 9.60
CA ASP A 438 20.90 -19.62 9.45
C ASP A 438 20.44 -19.31 8.01
N LEU A 439 21.03 -19.90 6.97
CA LEU A 439 20.58 -19.76 5.58
C LEU A 439 19.16 -20.32 5.37
N LYS A 440 18.80 -21.42 6.02
CA LYS A 440 17.44 -21.96 5.99
C LYS A 440 16.44 -20.99 6.59
N MET A 441 16.80 -20.31 7.68
CA MET A 441 15.96 -19.26 8.26
C MET A 441 15.72 -18.11 7.28
N VAL A 442 16.77 -17.63 6.58
CA VAL A 442 16.60 -16.60 5.54
C VAL A 442 15.65 -17.07 4.43
N LEU A 443 15.77 -18.33 3.98
CA LEU A 443 14.89 -18.92 2.97
C LEU A 443 13.43 -18.98 3.43
N GLU A 444 13.19 -19.29 4.70
CA GLU A 444 11.86 -19.34 5.31
C GLU A 444 11.24 -17.97 5.37
N GLU A 445 11.96 -16.94 5.85
CA GLU A 445 11.49 -15.58 5.94
C GLU A 445 11.12 -14.98 4.56
N LEU A 446 11.98 -15.18 3.56
CA LEU A 446 11.67 -14.76 2.19
C LEU A 446 10.50 -15.54 1.58
N GLY A 447 10.38 -16.85 1.93
CA GLY A 447 9.28 -17.70 1.50
C GLY A 447 7.92 -17.27 2.07
N GLU A 448 7.90 -16.70 3.28
CA GLU A 448 6.68 -16.16 3.91
C GLU A 448 6.05 -15.04 3.08
N ILE A 449 6.86 -14.19 2.45
CA ILE A 449 6.38 -13.06 1.64
C ILE A 449 5.50 -13.54 0.48
N THR A 450 5.94 -14.54 -0.26
CA THR A 450 5.23 -15.09 -1.42
C THR A 450 4.20 -16.15 -1.07
N GLY A 451 4.12 -16.56 0.20
CA GLY A 451 3.18 -17.57 0.69
C GLY A 451 3.67 -19.01 0.55
N GLY A 452 4.95 -19.24 0.18
CA GLY A 452 5.52 -20.58 -0.01
C GLY A 452 5.62 -21.40 1.26
N GLN A 453 5.54 -20.77 2.44
CA GLN A 453 5.65 -21.41 3.75
C GLN A 453 4.58 -20.97 4.77
N ILE A 454 3.59 -20.17 4.34
CA ILE A 454 2.46 -19.83 5.22
C ILE A 454 1.62 -21.09 5.45
N SER A 455 1.76 -21.67 6.63
CA SER A 455 1.10 -22.90 7.01
C SER A 455 -0.23 -22.69 7.73
N SER A 456 -0.54 -21.49 8.23
CA SER A 456 -1.75 -21.30 9.02
C SER A 456 -2.88 -20.68 8.23
N GLN A 457 -4.03 -21.34 8.22
CA GLN A 457 -5.29 -20.83 7.67
C GLN A 457 -5.71 -19.50 8.33
N GLU A 458 -5.30 -19.28 9.57
CA GLU A 458 -5.58 -18.07 10.33
C GLU A 458 -4.85 -16.85 9.73
N THR A 459 -3.58 -16.99 9.36
CA THR A 459 -2.81 -15.93 8.70
C THR A 459 -3.43 -15.55 7.35
N LEU A 460 -3.79 -16.55 6.54
CA LEU A 460 -4.46 -16.30 5.27
C LEU A 460 -5.81 -15.59 5.47
N ASN A 461 -6.60 -16.01 6.43
CA ASN A 461 -7.87 -15.37 6.75
C ASN A 461 -7.69 -13.91 7.19
N ASN A 462 -6.66 -13.60 7.97
CA ASN A 462 -6.37 -12.23 8.38
C ASN A 462 -5.97 -11.34 7.19
N ILE A 463 -5.17 -11.84 6.27
CA ILE A 463 -4.78 -11.11 5.06
C ILE A 463 -6.02 -10.78 4.21
N PHE A 464 -6.87 -11.78 3.94
CA PHE A 464 -8.02 -11.60 3.05
C PHE A 464 -9.23 -10.92 3.70
N LYS A 465 -9.30 -10.82 5.03
CA LYS A 465 -10.42 -10.19 5.76
C LYS A 465 -10.66 -8.73 5.38
N HIS A 466 -9.62 -8.02 4.99
CA HIS A 466 -9.68 -6.60 4.64
C HIS A 466 -10.00 -6.35 3.16
N PHE A 467 -10.19 -7.40 2.37
CA PHE A 467 -10.57 -7.29 0.96
C PHE A 467 -12.06 -7.01 0.79
N CYS A 468 -12.43 -6.44 -0.35
CA CYS A 468 -13.83 -6.26 -0.71
C CYS A 468 -14.51 -7.60 -1.00
N ILE A 469 -15.80 -7.73 -0.65
CA ILE A 469 -16.64 -8.86 -1.09
C ILE A 469 -16.77 -8.79 -2.61
N GLY A 470 -16.61 -9.92 -3.29
CA GLY A 470 -16.65 -9.99 -4.76
C GLY A 470 -15.29 -9.88 -5.45
N LYS A 471 -14.21 -9.79 -4.67
CA LYS A 471 -12.80 -9.75 -5.12
C LYS A 471 -11.98 -10.89 -4.51
#